data_99bf201272345f64de82794f08c9fbed
#
_entry.id   99bf201272345f64de82794f08c9fbed
#
_cell.length_a   1.000
_cell.length_b   1.000
_cell.length_c   1.000
_cell.angle_alpha   90.00
_cell.angle_beta   90.00
_cell.angle_gamma   90.00
#
_symmetry.space_group_name_H-M   'P 1'
#
loop_
_entity.id
_entity.type
_entity.pdbx_description
1 polymer ?
#
loop_
_entity_poly.entity_id
_entity_poly.type
_entity_poly.pdbx_seq_one_letter_code
_entity_poly.pdbx_strand_id
1 'polypeptide(L)'
;MSNALAREIFLATGLVTLLLGSMFLSTGTFPPMVVVESGSMMHDDEGQIGAIDPGDLILVINPERKDIVTFVEATDPLNDNFGYESHGMEGDVIVFRKNGGSDTPVIHRALLKAIENESGGWDVPGTTLLGVQSINWTLDYPCESYHGNDYDLRIENWVPSHDGYLTTGDNEDSNGCRIDQLSATGQDGRNGLLDENNNPVTAVKDEWVIGIASTEIPWIGAAKLFFSPPPSASYVTEKTWTMLIFVIASILVAPSVVEAFQSKQSTEEE
;
A
#
# COMPACT_ATOMS: atom_id res chain seq x y z
N MET A 1 -12.22 42.70 1.03
CA MET A 1 -10.95 41.97 1.25
C MET A 1 -9.80 42.88 0.84
N SER A 2 -8.74 43.00 1.64
CA SER A 2 -7.57 43.78 1.24
C SER A 2 -6.87 43.11 0.04
N ASN A 3 -6.25 43.88 -0.85
CA ASN A 3 -5.53 43.34 -2.00
C ASN A 3 -4.42 42.36 -1.58
N ALA A 4 -3.87 42.51 -0.37
CA ALA A 4 -2.91 41.60 0.21
C ALA A 4 -3.53 40.19 0.47
N LEU A 5 -4.68 40.11 1.14
CA LEU A 5 -5.36 38.85 1.41
C LEU A 5 -5.76 38.13 0.11
N ALA A 6 -6.25 38.86 -0.89
CA ALA A 6 -6.59 38.25 -2.19
C ALA A 6 -5.34 37.66 -2.88
N ARG A 7 -4.20 38.34 -2.81
CA ARG A 7 -2.92 37.85 -3.34
C ARG A 7 -2.46 36.58 -2.62
N GLU A 8 -2.52 36.56 -1.28
CA GLU A 8 -2.11 35.38 -0.49
C GLU A 8 -2.99 34.16 -0.80
N ILE A 9 -4.31 34.33 -0.91
CA ILE A 9 -5.23 33.26 -1.30
C ILE A 9 -4.90 32.76 -2.71
N PHE A 10 -4.65 33.68 -3.66
CA PHE A 10 -4.31 33.27 -5.03
C PHE A 10 -3.00 32.48 -5.09
N LEU A 11 -1.96 32.92 -4.37
CA LEU A 11 -0.68 32.24 -4.31
C LEU A 11 -0.81 30.86 -3.64
N ALA A 12 -1.53 30.76 -2.53
CA ALA A 12 -1.78 29.49 -1.84
C ALA A 12 -2.55 28.51 -2.74
N THR A 13 -3.63 28.96 -3.36
CA THR A 13 -4.42 28.13 -4.28
C THR A 13 -3.59 27.70 -5.49
N GLY A 14 -2.80 28.61 -6.07
CA GLY A 14 -1.90 28.30 -7.18
C GLY A 14 -0.86 27.23 -6.81
N LEU A 15 -0.26 27.36 -5.62
CA LEU A 15 0.71 26.37 -5.11
C LEU A 15 0.08 24.99 -4.91
N VAL A 16 -1.09 24.92 -4.27
CA VAL A 16 -1.82 23.68 -4.05
C VAL A 16 -2.20 23.02 -5.38
N THR A 17 -2.72 23.81 -6.33
CA THR A 17 -3.07 23.30 -7.67
C THR A 17 -1.86 22.79 -8.42
N LEU A 18 -0.72 23.47 -8.34
CA LEU A 18 0.53 23.04 -8.96
C LEU A 18 1.01 21.71 -8.34
N LEU A 19 0.97 21.61 -7.01
CA LEU A 19 1.39 20.41 -6.29
C LEU A 19 0.51 19.19 -6.64
N LEU A 20 -0.81 19.31 -6.53
CA LEU A 20 -1.73 18.23 -6.88
C LEU A 20 -1.67 17.90 -8.38
N GLY A 21 -1.51 18.89 -9.23
CA GLY A 21 -1.33 18.70 -10.67
C GLY A 21 -0.04 17.95 -11.00
N SER A 22 1.07 18.29 -10.36
CA SER A 22 2.34 17.55 -10.54
C SER A 22 2.26 16.12 -10.04
N MET A 23 1.59 15.87 -8.91
CA MET A 23 1.36 14.52 -8.40
C MET A 23 0.48 13.71 -9.36
N PHE A 24 -0.61 14.28 -9.86
CA PHE A 24 -1.45 13.62 -10.87
C PHE A 24 -0.66 13.29 -12.16
N LEU A 25 0.16 14.24 -12.65
CA LEU A 25 0.98 14.02 -13.84
C LEU A 25 2.03 12.91 -13.62
N SER A 26 2.57 12.77 -12.41
CA SER A 26 3.54 11.73 -12.10
C SER A 26 2.89 10.37 -11.90
N THR A 27 1.75 10.31 -11.21
CA THR A 27 1.08 9.04 -10.84
C THR A 27 0.09 8.55 -11.90
N GLY A 28 -0.55 9.46 -12.64
CA GLY A 28 -1.63 9.13 -13.57
C GLY A 28 -2.96 8.78 -12.90
N THR A 29 -3.07 8.94 -11.57
CA THR A 29 -4.23 8.56 -10.77
C THR A 29 -4.84 9.78 -10.09
N PHE A 30 -6.17 9.82 -9.97
CA PHE A 30 -6.86 10.85 -9.20
C PHE A 30 -7.92 10.23 -8.28
N PRO A 31 -7.87 10.45 -6.96
CA PRO A 31 -6.80 11.19 -6.25
C PRO A 31 -5.45 10.43 -6.32
N PRO A 32 -4.32 11.18 -6.34
CA PRO A 32 -2.99 10.57 -6.50
C PRO A 32 -2.48 9.87 -5.23
N MET A 33 -3.22 9.94 -4.14
CA MET A 33 -2.84 9.44 -2.82
C MET A 33 -4.00 8.76 -2.11
N VAL A 34 -3.68 7.79 -1.28
CA VAL A 34 -4.60 7.16 -0.33
C VAL A 34 -4.07 7.31 1.10
N VAL A 35 -4.97 7.38 2.08
CA VAL A 35 -4.62 7.34 3.51
C VAL A 35 -4.73 5.91 3.99
N VAL A 36 -3.71 5.41 4.66
CA VAL A 36 -3.70 4.07 5.27
C VAL A 36 -4.52 4.09 6.56
N GLU A 37 -5.53 3.24 6.63
CA GLU A 37 -6.51 3.21 7.74
C GLU A 37 -6.35 1.98 8.65
N SER A 38 -5.56 0.97 8.26
CA SER A 38 -5.39 -0.28 9.01
C SER A 38 -3.91 -0.67 9.11
N GLY A 39 -3.58 -1.51 10.08
CA GLY A 39 -2.23 -2.00 10.32
C GLY A 39 -1.87 -3.27 9.55
N SER A 40 -2.63 -3.68 8.52
CA SER A 40 -2.40 -4.95 7.82
C SER A 40 -1.09 -5.04 7.04
N MET A 41 -0.40 -3.92 6.86
CA MET A 41 0.86 -3.83 6.13
C MET A 41 2.05 -3.39 7.01
N MET A 42 1.85 -3.29 8.33
CA MET A 42 2.90 -2.92 9.27
C MET A 42 3.94 -4.02 9.41
N HIS A 43 5.22 -3.63 9.49
CA HIS A 43 6.33 -4.54 9.79
C HIS A 43 6.84 -4.40 11.23
N ASP A 44 6.33 -3.44 11.99
CA ASP A 44 6.70 -3.16 13.37
C ASP A 44 5.50 -2.56 14.11
N ASP A 45 5.26 -2.95 15.36
CA ASP A 45 4.12 -2.52 16.17
C ASP A 45 4.02 -1.00 16.38
N GLU A 46 5.16 -0.31 16.35
CA GLU A 46 5.23 1.15 16.49
C GLU A 46 5.20 1.89 15.15
N GLY A 47 5.30 1.15 14.03
CA GLY A 47 5.45 1.67 12.68
C GLY A 47 6.88 2.09 12.34
N GLN A 48 7.25 1.99 11.07
CA GLN A 48 8.57 2.36 10.56
C GLN A 48 8.49 3.06 9.20
N ILE A 49 9.45 3.95 8.94
CA ILE A 49 9.60 4.57 7.63
C ILE A 49 10.06 3.50 6.64
N GLY A 50 9.41 3.42 5.49
CA GLY A 50 9.67 2.43 4.45
C GLY A 50 8.67 1.26 4.44
N ALA A 51 7.82 1.13 5.46
CA ALA A 51 6.65 0.26 5.47
C ALA A 51 5.36 1.05 5.20
N ILE A 52 4.21 0.41 5.27
CA ILE A 52 2.90 1.07 5.10
C ILE A 52 2.17 1.03 6.45
N ASP A 53 2.18 2.16 7.14
CA ASP A 53 1.64 2.27 8.49
C ASP A 53 0.32 3.06 8.56
N PRO A 54 -0.56 2.77 9.52
CA PRO A 54 -1.76 3.58 9.74
C PRO A 54 -1.42 5.04 10.00
N GLY A 55 -2.01 5.91 9.18
CA GLY A 55 -1.73 7.35 9.24
C GLY A 55 -0.76 7.85 8.18
N ASP A 56 -0.23 6.98 7.33
CA ASP A 56 0.56 7.39 6.18
C ASP A 56 -0.31 7.81 5.00
N LEU A 57 0.26 8.65 4.14
CA LEU A 57 -0.25 8.92 2.82
C LEU A 57 0.60 8.17 1.80
N ILE A 58 -0.01 7.32 1.02
CA ILE A 58 0.68 6.55 -0.02
C ILE A 58 0.35 7.14 -1.39
N LEU A 59 1.38 7.47 -2.16
CA LEU A 59 1.25 7.81 -3.58
C LEU A 59 0.88 6.54 -4.36
N VAL A 60 -0.10 6.66 -5.26
CA VAL A 60 -0.64 5.52 -6.00
C VAL A 60 -0.42 5.74 -7.49
N ILE A 61 0.39 4.87 -8.11
CA ILE A 61 0.69 4.89 -9.55
C ILE A 61 -0.39 4.11 -10.30
N ASN A 62 -0.86 4.67 -11.41
CA ASN A 62 -1.78 3.98 -12.32
C ASN A 62 -1.14 2.70 -12.88
N PRO A 63 -1.81 1.53 -12.80
CA PRO A 63 -1.27 0.27 -13.29
C PRO A 63 -1.07 0.24 -14.82
N GLU A 64 -1.65 1.18 -15.58
CA GLU A 64 -1.34 1.34 -17.01
C GLU A 64 0.04 1.95 -17.29
N ARG A 65 0.71 2.49 -16.26
CA ARG A 65 2.04 3.13 -16.38
C ARG A 65 3.20 2.29 -15.91
N LYS A 66 2.93 1.25 -15.16
CA LYS A 66 3.93 0.35 -14.59
C LYS A 66 3.32 -1.02 -14.42
N ASP A 67 4.01 -2.05 -14.88
CA ASP A 67 3.63 -3.43 -14.63
C ASP A 67 3.74 -3.75 -13.13
N ILE A 68 2.81 -4.56 -12.64
CA ILE A 68 2.82 -5.03 -11.25
C ILE A 68 3.81 -6.21 -11.18
N VAL A 69 4.84 -6.04 -10.37
CA VAL A 69 5.80 -7.10 -10.05
C VAL A 69 5.29 -7.87 -8.84
N THR A 70 5.02 -9.15 -9.01
CA THR A 70 4.57 -10.01 -7.90
C THR A 70 5.73 -10.47 -7.02
N PHE A 71 5.42 -10.93 -5.81
CA PHE A 71 6.42 -11.48 -4.88
C PHE A 71 7.19 -12.66 -5.51
N VAL A 72 6.49 -13.58 -6.19
CA VAL A 72 7.17 -14.72 -6.84
C VAL A 72 8.07 -14.30 -8.00
N GLU A 73 7.75 -13.23 -8.74
CA GLU A 73 8.62 -12.69 -9.78
C GLU A 73 9.85 -12.00 -9.18
N ALA A 74 9.67 -11.28 -8.08
CA ALA A 74 10.76 -10.59 -7.40
C ALA A 74 11.71 -11.55 -6.67
N THR A 75 11.26 -12.74 -6.30
CA THR A 75 12.06 -13.77 -5.60
C THR A 75 12.61 -14.86 -6.52
N ASP A 76 12.19 -14.94 -7.79
CA ASP A 76 12.72 -15.90 -8.75
C ASP A 76 14.07 -15.41 -9.32
N PRO A 77 15.20 -16.11 -9.04
CA PRO A 77 16.52 -15.71 -9.55
C PRO A 77 16.66 -15.70 -11.08
N LEU A 78 15.72 -16.30 -11.79
CA LEU A 78 15.69 -16.34 -13.26
C LEU A 78 14.81 -15.26 -13.89
N ASN A 79 14.08 -14.49 -13.06
CA ASN A 79 13.22 -13.41 -13.50
C ASN A 79 13.99 -12.09 -13.60
N ASP A 80 13.65 -11.25 -14.58
CA ASP A 80 14.26 -9.93 -14.76
C ASP A 80 13.98 -8.98 -13.58
N ASN A 81 12.94 -9.24 -12.80
CA ASN A 81 12.56 -8.47 -11.61
C ASN A 81 13.20 -8.99 -10.31
N PHE A 82 14.12 -9.96 -10.38
CA PHE A 82 14.74 -10.53 -9.18
C PHE A 82 15.38 -9.48 -8.29
N GLY A 83 15.04 -9.52 -7.00
CA GLY A 83 15.50 -8.56 -5.99
C GLY A 83 14.78 -7.20 -6.02
N TYR A 84 13.66 -7.08 -6.78
CA TYR A 84 12.82 -5.89 -6.71
C TYR A 84 12.05 -5.84 -5.39
N GLU A 85 12.21 -4.75 -4.65
CA GLU A 85 11.56 -4.51 -3.36
C GLU A 85 10.66 -3.27 -3.40
N SER A 86 9.55 -3.33 -2.69
CA SER A 86 8.64 -2.22 -2.44
C SER A 86 8.12 -2.27 -1.01
N HIS A 87 8.20 -1.16 -0.29
CA HIS A 87 7.76 -1.07 1.11
C HIS A 87 8.38 -2.16 2.01
N GLY A 88 9.71 -2.33 1.89
CA GLY A 88 10.51 -3.17 2.79
C GLY A 88 10.48 -4.67 2.50
N MET A 89 9.79 -5.13 1.45
CA MET A 89 9.75 -6.53 1.03
C MET A 89 9.65 -6.66 -0.49
N GLU A 90 9.90 -7.87 -1.01
CA GLU A 90 9.87 -8.19 -2.42
C GLU A 90 8.46 -8.06 -3.03
N GLY A 91 8.39 -7.57 -4.26
CA GLY A 91 7.17 -7.40 -5.03
C GLY A 91 6.39 -6.12 -4.69
N ASP A 92 5.42 -5.80 -5.53
CA ASP A 92 4.58 -4.60 -5.39
C ASP A 92 3.43 -4.79 -4.39
N VAL A 93 3.07 -3.69 -3.73
CA VAL A 93 1.83 -3.55 -2.97
C VAL A 93 0.79 -2.89 -3.86
N ILE A 94 -0.40 -3.46 -3.97
CA ILE A 94 -1.48 -2.96 -4.82
C ILE A 94 -2.66 -2.47 -3.98
N VAL A 95 -3.32 -1.42 -4.49
CA VAL A 95 -4.59 -0.93 -3.97
C VAL A 95 -5.69 -1.46 -4.87
N PHE A 96 -6.63 -2.22 -4.33
CA PHE A 96 -7.65 -2.90 -5.13
C PHE A 96 -9.03 -2.90 -4.49
N ARG A 97 -10.06 -3.11 -5.32
CA ARG A 97 -11.44 -3.29 -4.90
C ARG A 97 -11.76 -4.77 -4.74
N LYS A 98 -12.29 -5.15 -3.59
CA LYS A 98 -12.75 -6.52 -3.31
C LYS A 98 -13.84 -6.90 -4.29
N ASN A 99 -13.64 -7.94 -5.10
CA ASN A 99 -14.56 -8.40 -6.15
C ASN A 99 -15.09 -7.28 -7.08
N GLY A 100 -14.32 -6.19 -7.26
CA GLY A 100 -14.74 -5.02 -8.04
C GLY A 100 -15.83 -4.17 -7.38
N GLY A 101 -16.13 -4.39 -6.11
CA GLY A 101 -17.15 -3.66 -5.34
C GLY A 101 -16.83 -2.19 -5.09
N SER A 102 -17.69 -1.55 -4.29
CA SER A 102 -17.60 -0.11 -3.97
C SER A 102 -17.18 0.18 -2.53
N ASP A 103 -16.92 -0.85 -1.75
CA ASP A 103 -16.44 -0.74 -0.37
C ASP A 103 -15.00 -0.17 -0.30
N THR A 104 -14.53 0.07 0.93
CA THR A 104 -13.17 0.58 1.14
C THR A 104 -12.15 -0.32 0.45
N PRO A 105 -11.31 0.22 -0.44
CA PRO A 105 -10.26 -0.55 -1.09
C PRO A 105 -9.27 -1.14 -0.10
N VAL A 106 -8.68 -2.26 -0.48
CA VAL A 106 -7.62 -2.94 0.27
C VAL A 106 -6.27 -2.54 -0.29
N ILE A 107 -5.27 -2.40 0.58
CA ILE A 107 -3.87 -2.17 0.22
C ILE A 107 -3.07 -3.37 0.73
N HIS A 108 -2.68 -4.30 -0.16
CA HIS A 108 -1.98 -5.54 0.17
C HIS A 108 -0.95 -5.90 -0.90
N ARG A 109 -0.01 -6.77 -0.56
CA ARG A 109 1.07 -7.23 -1.44
C ARG A 109 0.55 -8.22 -2.48
N ALA A 110 0.98 -8.05 -3.74
CA ALA A 110 0.72 -8.98 -4.82
C ALA A 110 1.66 -10.19 -4.71
N LEU A 111 1.13 -11.36 -4.38
CA LEU A 111 1.92 -12.58 -4.19
C LEU A 111 2.30 -13.26 -5.50
N LEU A 112 1.31 -13.53 -6.32
CA LEU A 112 1.45 -14.09 -7.67
C LEU A 112 0.26 -13.72 -8.54
N LYS A 113 0.40 -13.86 -9.86
CA LYS A 113 -0.69 -13.72 -10.83
C LYS A 113 -0.95 -15.05 -11.50
N ALA A 114 -2.22 -15.49 -11.54
CA ALA A 114 -2.64 -16.58 -12.40
C ALA A 114 -3.15 -16.01 -13.72
N ILE A 115 -2.73 -16.59 -14.84
CA ILE A 115 -3.11 -16.19 -16.19
C ILE A 115 -3.61 -17.44 -16.94
N GLU A 116 -4.75 -17.36 -17.59
CA GLU A 116 -5.29 -18.46 -18.41
C GLU A 116 -4.37 -18.73 -19.61
N ASN A 117 -3.92 -19.99 -19.75
CA ASN A 117 -3.08 -20.39 -20.86
C ASN A 117 -3.94 -20.66 -22.10
N GLU A 118 -3.52 -20.17 -23.28
CA GLU A 118 -4.23 -20.37 -24.56
C GLU A 118 -4.47 -21.85 -24.91
N SER A 119 -3.60 -22.72 -24.44
CA SER A 119 -3.71 -24.19 -24.64
C SER A 119 -4.54 -24.88 -23.56
N GLY A 120 -5.10 -24.13 -22.63
CA GLY A 120 -5.84 -24.58 -21.45
C GLY A 120 -4.96 -24.72 -20.22
N GLY A 121 -5.58 -24.53 -19.03
CA GLY A 121 -4.90 -24.48 -17.75
C GLY A 121 -4.37 -23.07 -17.42
N TRP A 122 -3.42 -22.99 -16.48
CA TRP A 122 -2.97 -21.75 -15.85
C TRP A 122 -1.45 -21.61 -15.94
N ASP A 123 -0.99 -20.42 -16.27
CA ASP A 123 0.39 -19.98 -16.16
C ASP A 123 0.54 -19.10 -14.93
N VAL A 124 1.68 -19.21 -14.25
CA VAL A 124 2.03 -18.35 -13.11
C VAL A 124 3.42 -17.77 -13.35
N PRO A 125 3.54 -16.53 -13.85
CA PRO A 125 4.82 -15.85 -14.03
C PRO A 125 5.64 -15.82 -12.73
N GLY A 126 6.96 -15.92 -12.83
CA GLY A 126 7.87 -16.03 -11.68
C GLY A 126 7.89 -17.43 -11.04
N THR A 127 7.31 -18.43 -11.70
CA THR A 127 7.33 -19.82 -11.26
C THR A 127 7.55 -20.77 -12.44
N THR A 128 7.68 -22.08 -12.13
CA THR A 128 7.76 -23.14 -13.15
C THR A 128 6.40 -23.63 -13.64
N LEU A 129 5.30 -23.02 -13.19
CA LEU A 129 3.93 -23.47 -13.50
C LEU A 129 3.46 -22.89 -14.83
N LEU A 130 3.36 -23.75 -15.86
CA LEU A 130 2.90 -23.44 -17.19
C LEU A 130 1.85 -24.45 -17.62
N GLY A 131 0.63 -23.96 -18.02
CA GLY A 131 -0.48 -24.79 -18.50
C GLY A 131 -1.00 -25.79 -17.47
N VAL A 132 -0.84 -25.51 -16.18
CA VAL A 132 -1.26 -26.45 -15.10
C VAL A 132 -2.78 -26.40 -14.91
N GLN A 133 -3.39 -27.56 -14.62
CA GLN A 133 -4.84 -27.64 -14.39
C GLN A 133 -5.26 -27.08 -13.03
N SER A 134 -4.36 -27.11 -12.05
CA SER A 134 -4.52 -26.50 -10.74
C SER A 134 -3.18 -26.00 -10.24
N ILE A 135 -3.20 -24.90 -9.50
CA ILE A 135 -2.01 -24.27 -8.94
C ILE A 135 -1.73 -24.86 -7.58
N ASN A 136 -0.51 -25.39 -7.42
CA ASN A 136 0.07 -25.82 -6.15
C ASN A 136 1.43 -25.14 -6.03
N TRP A 137 1.59 -24.28 -5.02
CA TRP A 137 2.81 -23.50 -4.84
C TRP A 137 3.01 -23.16 -3.36
N THR A 138 4.24 -23.25 -2.91
CA THR A 138 4.63 -22.75 -1.58
C THR A 138 5.46 -21.50 -1.76
N LEU A 139 5.04 -20.40 -1.13
CA LEU A 139 5.77 -19.14 -1.13
C LEU A 139 6.75 -19.14 0.05
N ASP A 140 8.01 -18.82 -0.23
CA ASP A 140 9.03 -18.52 0.81
C ASP A 140 8.81 -17.08 1.31
N TYR A 141 7.62 -16.85 1.87
CA TYR A 141 7.19 -15.58 2.38
C TYR A 141 7.58 -15.47 3.85
N PRO A 142 8.18 -14.35 4.29
CA PRO A 142 8.65 -14.20 5.66
C PRO A 142 7.45 -14.08 6.62
N CYS A 143 6.94 -15.21 7.03
CA CYS A 143 5.89 -15.33 8.01
C CYS A 143 6.50 -15.84 9.33
N GLU A 144 6.89 -14.91 10.17
CA GLU A 144 7.22 -15.24 11.56
C GLU A 144 5.92 -15.33 12.36
N SER A 145 5.56 -16.50 12.84
CA SER A 145 4.37 -16.63 13.67
C SER A 145 4.64 -16.06 15.05
N TYR A 146 3.74 -15.23 15.55
CA TYR A 146 3.70 -14.75 16.94
C TYR A 146 3.80 -15.85 18.01
N HIS A 147 3.56 -17.10 17.61
CA HIS A 147 3.68 -18.29 18.44
C HIS A 147 4.89 -19.17 18.12
N GLY A 148 5.86 -18.66 17.34
CA GLY A 148 7.12 -19.39 17.05
C GLY A 148 6.97 -20.58 16.12
N ASN A 149 5.91 -20.66 15.33
CA ASN A 149 5.77 -21.63 14.27
C ASN A 149 5.91 -20.89 12.92
N ASP A 150 6.92 -21.22 12.15
CA ASP A 150 7.05 -20.76 10.77
C ASP A 150 5.91 -21.37 9.95
N TYR A 151 5.09 -20.53 9.33
CA TYR A 151 4.04 -20.95 8.41
C TYR A 151 4.44 -20.55 7.00
N ASP A 152 4.56 -21.53 6.13
CA ASP A 152 4.64 -21.27 4.70
C ASP A 152 3.27 -20.81 4.18
N LEU A 153 3.24 -19.79 3.35
CA LEU A 153 2.05 -19.51 2.56
C LEU A 153 1.91 -20.55 1.45
N ARG A 154 0.91 -21.42 1.58
CA ARG A 154 0.68 -22.51 0.63
C ARG A 154 -0.58 -22.30 -0.17
N ILE A 155 -0.46 -22.53 -1.46
CA ILE A 155 -1.55 -22.61 -2.42
C ILE A 155 -1.72 -24.09 -2.75
N GLU A 156 -2.92 -24.64 -2.53
CA GLU A 156 -3.19 -26.06 -2.69
C GLU A 156 -4.40 -26.29 -3.57
N ASN A 157 -4.19 -27.01 -4.68
CA ASN A 157 -5.23 -27.42 -5.63
C ASN A 157 -6.13 -26.26 -6.10
N TRP A 158 -5.56 -25.05 -6.15
CA TRP A 158 -6.34 -23.88 -6.54
C TRP A 158 -6.57 -23.87 -8.05
N VAL A 159 -7.84 -23.76 -8.43
CA VAL A 159 -8.28 -23.51 -9.80
C VAL A 159 -8.89 -22.12 -9.84
N PRO A 160 -8.16 -21.12 -10.39
CA PRO A 160 -8.72 -19.77 -10.55
C PRO A 160 -10.01 -19.77 -11.36
N SER A 161 -10.91 -18.85 -11.04
CA SER A 161 -12.15 -18.65 -11.85
C SER A 161 -11.93 -17.67 -13.01
N HIS A 162 -10.83 -16.95 -13.00
CA HIS A 162 -10.40 -15.94 -13.98
C HIS A 162 -8.96 -15.53 -13.68
N ASP A 163 -8.34 -14.82 -14.60
CA ASP A 163 -7.04 -14.18 -14.40
C ASP A 163 -7.05 -13.24 -13.19
N GLY A 164 -5.96 -13.19 -12.46
CA GLY A 164 -5.83 -12.25 -11.34
C GLY A 164 -4.76 -12.58 -10.34
N TYR A 165 -4.58 -11.65 -9.39
CA TYR A 165 -3.57 -11.72 -8.34
C TYR A 165 -4.10 -12.39 -7.09
N LEU A 166 -3.25 -13.18 -6.43
CA LEU A 166 -3.38 -13.49 -5.01
C LEU A 166 -2.65 -12.42 -4.22
N THR A 167 -3.22 -12.05 -3.06
CA THR A 167 -2.71 -10.97 -2.21
C THR A 167 -2.63 -11.37 -0.74
N THR A 168 -1.81 -10.67 0.03
CA THR A 168 -1.74 -10.76 1.50
C THR A 168 -1.34 -9.42 2.09
N GLY A 169 -1.71 -9.18 3.35
CA GLY A 169 -1.11 -8.13 4.15
C GLY A 169 0.23 -8.60 4.73
N ASP A 170 1.19 -7.71 4.86
CA ASP A 170 2.52 -8.02 5.38
C ASP A 170 2.53 -8.24 6.90
N ASN A 171 1.55 -7.67 7.61
CA ASN A 171 1.46 -7.77 9.07
C ASN A 171 0.89 -9.12 9.49
N GLU A 172 1.75 -10.00 9.98
CA GLU A 172 1.42 -11.33 10.47
C GLU A 172 0.48 -11.32 11.69
N ASP A 173 0.59 -10.33 12.57
CA ASP A 173 -0.26 -10.21 13.76
C ASP A 173 -1.72 -9.90 13.40
N SER A 174 -1.95 -9.13 12.31
CA SER A 174 -3.29 -8.74 11.88
C SER A 174 -3.95 -9.77 10.97
N ASN A 175 -3.22 -10.35 10.02
CA ASN A 175 -3.75 -11.29 9.02
C ASN A 175 -3.36 -12.76 9.29
N GLY A 176 -2.41 -13.00 10.19
CA GLY A 176 -1.93 -14.32 10.56
C GLY A 176 -1.28 -15.06 9.39
N CYS A 177 -0.51 -14.37 8.57
CA CYS A 177 0.13 -14.95 7.38
C CYS A 177 -0.87 -15.72 6.51
N ARG A 178 -1.82 -15.02 5.92
CA ARG A 178 -2.89 -15.64 5.13
C ARG A 178 -3.01 -14.98 3.78
N ILE A 179 -3.25 -15.82 2.79
CA ILE A 179 -3.70 -15.35 1.48
C ILE A 179 -5.14 -14.83 1.64
N ASP A 180 -5.42 -13.65 1.08
CA ASP A 180 -6.73 -13.01 1.14
C ASP A 180 -7.84 -13.85 0.48
N GLN A 181 -7.47 -14.61 -0.56
CA GLN A 181 -8.37 -15.45 -1.35
C GLN A 181 -8.50 -16.84 -0.73
N LEU A 182 -9.56 -17.07 0.03
CA LEU A 182 -9.83 -18.35 0.71
C LEU A 182 -9.76 -19.56 -0.19
N SER A 183 -10.19 -19.44 -1.45
CA SER A 183 -10.22 -20.55 -2.39
C SER A 183 -8.83 -21.07 -2.78
N ALA A 184 -7.78 -20.27 -2.53
CA ALA A 184 -6.40 -20.61 -2.84
C ALA A 184 -5.69 -21.31 -1.66
N THR A 185 -6.29 -21.32 -0.47
CA THR A 185 -5.65 -21.87 0.72
C THR A 185 -6.24 -23.23 1.05
N GLY A 186 -5.43 -24.27 1.04
CA GLY A 186 -5.78 -25.54 1.68
C GLY A 186 -5.79 -25.48 3.21
N GLN A 187 -5.60 -24.30 3.81
CA GLN A 187 -5.49 -24.12 5.26
C GLN A 187 -6.86 -24.06 5.94
N ASP A 188 -7.05 -24.95 6.88
CA ASP A 188 -8.27 -25.14 7.65
C ASP A 188 -8.85 -23.86 8.26
N GLY A 189 -10.04 -23.46 7.80
CA GLY A 189 -11.02 -22.67 8.56
C GLY A 189 -10.62 -21.23 8.90
N ARG A 190 -9.52 -20.70 8.37
CA ARG A 190 -9.15 -19.29 8.56
C ARG A 190 -9.83 -18.47 7.49
N ASN A 191 -10.55 -17.44 7.91
CA ASN A 191 -11.30 -16.57 6.99
C ASN A 191 -10.34 -15.67 6.22
N GLY A 192 -10.35 -15.72 4.88
CA GLY A 192 -9.76 -14.72 4.01
C GLY A 192 -10.57 -13.42 4.04
N LEU A 193 -10.30 -12.52 3.11
CA LEU A 193 -11.08 -11.30 2.96
C LEU A 193 -12.50 -11.60 2.45
N LEU A 194 -13.45 -10.81 2.94
CA LEU A 194 -14.83 -10.79 2.47
C LEU A 194 -15.15 -9.43 1.84
N ASP A 195 -15.99 -9.43 0.80
CA ASP A 195 -16.55 -8.21 0.23
C ASP A 195 -17.71 -7.64 1.06
N GLU A 196 -18.30 -6.53 0.63
CA GLU A 196 -19.41 -5.85 1.29
C GLU A 196 -20.68 -6.73 1.41
N ASN A 197 -20.79 -7.79 0.62
CA ASN A 197 -21.90 -8.73 0.64
C ASN A 197 -21.57 -10.02 1.40
N ASN A 198 -20.44 -10.06 2.12
CA ASN A 198 -19.89 -11.23 2.80
C ASN A 198 -19.53 -12.39 1.86
N ASN A 199 -19.25 -12.14 0.59
CA ASN A 199 -18.70 -13.17 -0.29
C ASN A 199 -17.17 -13.21 -0.15
N PRO A 200 -16.57 -14.41 -0.23
CA PRO A 200 -15.12 -14.53 -0.29
C PRO A 200 -14.54 -13.75 -1.48
N VAL A 201 -13.42 -13.06 -1.23
CA VAL A 201 -12.70 -12.35 -2.29
C VAL A 201 -12.05 -13.38 -3.22
N THR A 202 -12.24 -13.20 -4.52
CA THR A 202 -11.60 -14.00 -5.58
C THR A 202 -10.27 -13.36 -5.99
N ALA A 203 -9.50 -14.01 -6.88
CA ALA A 203 -8.27 -13.41 -7.42
C ALA A 203 -8.55 -11.97 -7.92
N VAL A 204 -7.63 -11.05 -7.64
CA VAL A 204 -7.82 -9.64 -7.99
C VAL A 204 -7.57 -9.44 -9.48
N LYS A 205 -8.62 -9.12 -10.24
CA LYS A 205 -8.49 -8.80 -11.66
C LYS A 205 -7.73 -7.50 -11.88
N ASP A 206 -7.06 -7.36 -13.01
CA ASP A 206 -6.37 -6.12 -13.40
C ASP A 206 -7.29 -4.90 -13.31
N GLU A 207 -8.54 -5.02 -13.75
CA GLU A 207 -9.55 -3.95 -13.72
C GLU A 207 -10.04 -3.56 -12.31
N TRP A 208 -9.77 -4.37 -11.30
CA TRP A 208 -10.08 -4.07 -9.91
C TRP A 208 -8.93 -3.37 -9.20
N VAL A 209 -7.74 -3.37 -9.79
CA VAL A 209 -6.58 -2.66 -9.26
C VAL A 209 -6.76 -1.16 -9.51
N ILE A 210 -6.83 -0.39 -8.43
CA ILE A 210 -6.90 1.08 -8.46
C ILE A 210 -5.51 1.66 -8.76
N GLY A 211 -4.46 1.01 -8.25
CA GLY A 211 -3.10 1.40 -8.50
C GLY A 211 -2.07 0.65 -7.66
N ILE A 212 -0.81 0.97 -7.91
CA ILE A 212 0.36 0.40 -7.26
C ILE A 212 0.83 1.39 -6.20
N ALA A 213 0.98 0.94 -4.95
CA ALA A 213 1.56 1.74 -3.88
C ALA A 213 3.02 2.10 -4.23
N SER A 214 3.35 3.37 -4.11
CA SER A 214 4.68 3.87 -4.46
C SER A 214 5.34 4.51 -3.23
N THR A 215 5.52 5.82 -3.21
CA THR A 215 6.19 6.51 -2.12
C THR A 215 5.23 6.81 -0.98
N GLU A 216 5.66 6.59 0.24
CA GLU A 216 4.95 7.03 1.43
C GLU A 216 5.30 8.49 1.78
N ILE A 217 4.32 9.20 2.35
CA ILE A 217 4.50 10.44 3.10
C ILE A 217 4.05 10.12 4.53
N PRO A 218 5.02 9.87 5.44
CA PRO A 218 4.70 9.32 6.74
C PRO A 218 3.91 10.31 7.61
N TRP A 219 3.04 9.78 8.44
CA TRP A 219 2.27 10.44 9.51
C TRP A 219 1.21 11.46 9.09
N ILE A 220 1.30 12.07 7.90
CA ILE A 220 0.44 13.19 7.48
C ILE A 220 -1.03 12.76 7.33
N GLY A 221 -1.27 11.53 6.91
CA GLY A 221 -2.61 10.97 6.78
C GLY A 221 -3.34 10.79 8.11
N ALA A 222 -2.62 10.69 9.22
CA ALA A 222 -3.20 10.60 10.57
C ALA A 222 -4.09 11.82 10.88
N ALA A 223 -3.80 12.99 10.33
CA ALA A 223 -4.65 14.18 10.46
C ALA A 223 -6.09 13.92 9.92
N LYS A 224 -6.22 13.17 8.81
CA LYS A 224 -7.56 12.76 8.30
C LYS A 224 -8.21 11.78 9.28
N LEU A 225 -7.45 10.79 9.78
CA LEU A 225 -7.97 9.73 10.63
C LEU A 225 -8.50 10.27 11.96
N PHE A 226 -7.93 11.37 12.48
CA PHE A 226 -8.44 12.05 13.67
C PHE A 226 -9.90 12.49 13.54
N PHE A 227 -10.32 12.88 12.32
CA PHE A 227 -11.69 13.31 12.02
C PHE A 227 -12.57 12.19 11.43
N SER A 228 -12.00 11.00 11.22
CA SER A 228 -12.71 9.85 10.66
C SER A 228 -13.54 9.12 11.74
N PRO A 229 -14.63 8.43 11.36
CA PRO A 229 -15.38 7.60 12.30
C PRO A 229 -14.49 6.49 12.90
N PRO A 230 -14.72 6.10 14.17
CA PRO A 230 -14.07 4.93 14.74
C PRO A 230 -14.32 3.66 13.87
N PRO A 231 -13.35 2.72 13.78
CA PRO A 231 -12.13 2.62 14.59
C PRO A 231 -10.86 3.22 13.96
N SER A 232 -10.93 3.88 12.80
CA SER A 232 -9.73 4.27 12.00
C SER A 232 -8.61 4.92 12.82
N ALA A 233 -8.95 5.87 13.70
CA ALA A 233 -7.94 6.54 14.54
C ALA A 233 -7.30 5.62 15.61
N SER A 234 -7.92 4.50 15.97
CA SER A 234 -7.41 3.58 17.00
C SER A 234 -6.30 2.67 16.50
N TYR A 235 -6.11 2.55 15.19
CA TYR A 235 -5.01 1.80 14.60
C TYR A 235 -3.74 2.63 14.46
N VAL A 236 -3.84 3.97 14.60
CA VAL A 236 -2.68 4.87 14.50
C VAL A 236 -1.86 4.80 15.78
N THR A 237 -0.56 4.54 15.66
CA THR A 237 0.34 4.36 16.80
C THR A 237 0.61 5.67 17.54
N GLU A 238 1.04 5.58 18.81
CA GLU A 238 1.44 6.76 19.59
C GLU A 238 2.63 7.49 18.95
N LYS A 239 3.53 6.75 18.34
CA LYS A 239 4.67 7.29 17.59
C LYS A 239 4.21 8.14 16.41
N THR A 240 3.26 7.64 15.61
CA THR A 240 2.67 8.37 14.48
C THR A 240 2.04 9.70 14.94
N TRP A 241 1.26 9.70 16.02
CA TRP A 241 0.68 10.93 16.59
C TRP A 241 1.75 11.92 17.05
N THR A 242 2.77 11.43 17.74
CA THR A 242 3.89 12.25 18.22
C THR A 242 4.64 12.89 17.05
N MET A 243 4.92 12.12 16.00
CA MET A 243 5.64 12.61 14.82
C MET A 243 4.79 13.60 14.01
N LEU A 244 3.47 13.39 13.89
CA LEU A 244 2.56 14.35 13.27
C LEU A 244 2.60 15.70 14.01
N ILE A 245 2.52 15.68 15.36
CA ILE A 245 2.60 16.90 16.15
C ILE A 245 3.95 17.61 15.96
N PHE A 246 5.04 16.84 15.93
CA PHE A 246 6.38 17.39 15.69
C PHE A 246 6.49 18.04 14.30
N VAL A 247 5.96 17.42 13.25
CA VAL A 247 5.93 17.98 11.89
C VAL A 247 5.13 19.29 11.87
N ILE A 248 3.93 19.31 12.45
CA ILE A 248 3.09 20.51 12.50
C ILE A 248 3.81 21.63 13.28
N ALA A 249 4.37 21.33 14.45
CA ALA A 249 5.11 22.31 15.24
C ALA A 249 6.31 22.88 14.47
N SER A 250 7.06 22.02 13.77
CA SER A 250 8.20 22.44 12.95
C SER A 250 7.79 23.40 11.84
N ILE A 251 6.68 23.11 11.14
CA ILE A 251 6.14 23.99 10.08
C ILE A 251 5.74 25.35 10.67
N LEU A 252 5.14 25.40 11.84
CA LEU A 252 4.70 26.65 12.48
C LEU A 252 5.87 27.50 13.01
N VAL A 253 6.93 26.86 13.46
CA VAL A 253 8.10 27.56 14.05
C VAL A 253 9.12 27.97 13.00
N ALA A 254 9.24 27.21 11.88
CA ALA A 254 10.25 27.46 10.85
C ALA A 254 10.31 28.91 10.34
N PRO A 255 9.19 29.62 10.04
CA PRO A 255 9.25 31.01 9.58
C PRO A 255 9.91 31.93 10.59
N SER A 256 9.56 31.82 11.89
CA SER A 256 10.12 32.63 12.95
C SER A 256 11.63 32.41 13.15
N VAL A 257 12.08 31.18 12.98
CA VAL A 257 13.50 30.83 13.02
C VAL A 257 14.25 31.46 11.85
N VAL A 258 13.70 31.37 10.63
CA VAL A 258 14.30 31.97 9.44
C VAL A 258 14.40 33.50 9.58
N GLU A 259 13.35 34.17 10.05
CA GLU A 259 13.37 35.63 10.31
C GLU A 259 14.44 36.00 11.36
N ALA A 260 14.57 35.23 12.43
CA ALA A 260 15.58 35.47 13.45
C ALA A 260 17.01 35.34 12.92
N PHE A 261 17.25 34.36 12.02
CA PHE A 261 18.56 34.22 11.38
C PHE A 261 18.86 35.37 10.42
N GLN A 262 17.90 35.79 9.60
CA GLN A 262 18.08 36.91 8.67
C GLN A 262 18.33 38.23 9.37
N SER A 263 17.62 38.49 10.48
CA SER A 263 17.81 39.72 11.27
C SER A 263 19.22 39.78 11.91
N LYS A 264 19.76 38.62 12.30
CA LYS A 264 21.11 38.54 12.88
C LYS A 264 22.20 38.78 11.85
N GLN A 265 22.06 38.27 10.64
CA GLN A 265 23.00 38.55 9.54
C GLN A 265 23.04 40.00 9.15
N SER A 266 21.87 40.69 9.06
CA SER A 266 21.82 42.11 8.73
C SER A 266 22.45 43.02 9.81
N THR A 267 22.56 42.55 11.07
CA THR A 267 23.18 43.29 12.17
C THR A 267 24.73 43.12 12.23
N GLU A 268 25.24 42.03 11.61
CA GLU A 268 26.68 41.78 11.52
C GLU A 268 27.33 42.46 10.27
N GLU A 269 26.55 42.93 9.33
CA GLU A 269 27.02 43.62 8.12
C GLU A 269 27.01 45.16 8.27
N GLU A 270 26.45 45.75 9.36
CA GLU A 270 26.50 47.18 9.69
C GLU A 270 27.66 47.44 10.72
#